data_28579b3edb876d5489a50f5633978668
#
_entry.id   28579b3edb876d5489a50f5633978668
#
_cell.length_a   1.000
_cell.length_b   1.000
_cell.length_c   1.000
_cell.angle_alpha   90.00
_cell.angle_beta   90.00
_cell.angle_gamma   90.00
#
_symmetry.space_group_name_H-M   'P 1'
#
loop_
_entity.id
_entity.type
_entity.pdbx_description
1 polymer ?
#
loop_
_entity_poly.entity_id
_entity_poly.type
_entity_poly.pdbx_seq_one_letter_code
_entity_poly.pdbx_strand_id
1 'polypeptide(L)'
;PHLPRPKEYSGGYTDIFHQGVVKRILYCDVQSLYPSIILTFKYLPKTDVLQIFKSLLEDLKDFRLKAKKMVDTGKTKAEKMYFDALQSTFKILINSFYGYLGFTYGHFSDFDAADKVTTKGRELIQTMVTWLEDNNCKVVEIDTDGIYFVPPENIRKDEEEEKFVQELSDIMPTGINLELAGKYKSD
;
A
#
# COMPACT_ATOMS: atom_id res chain seq x y z
N PRO A 1 25.95 -5.44 -23.40
CA PRO A 1 24.61 -5.39 -22.86
C PRO A 1 24.10 -3.96 -22.99
N HIS A 2 23.00 -3.77 -23.74
CA HIS A 2 22.35 -2.47 -23.82
C HIS A 2 21.61 -2.25 -22.50
N LEU A 3 22.07 -1.29 -21.73
CA LEU A 3 21.30 -0.80 -20.56
C LEU A 3 19.99 -0.19 -21.07
N PRO A 4 18.85 -0.48 -20.42
CA PRO A 4 17.59 0.16 -20.77
C PRO A 4 17.72 1.67 -20.60
N ARG A 5 17.23 2.44 -21.56
CA ARG A 5 17.22 3.91 -21.42
C ARG A 5 16.23 4.28 -20.32
N PRO A 6 16.60 5.18 -19.40
CA PRO A 6 15.65 5.72 -18.44
C PRO A 6 14.45 6.31 -19.19
N LYS A 7 13.24 5.89 -18.82
CA LYS A 7 11.99 6.43 -19.35
C LYS A 7 11.34 7.21 -18.22
N GLU A 8 10.99 8.46 -18.46
CA GLU A 8 10.18 9.21 -17.51
C GLU A 8 8.81 8.54 -17.36
N TYR A 9 8.39 8.28 -16.15
CA TYR A 9 7.05 7.79 -15.83
C TYR A 9 6.48 8.58 -14.64
N SER A 10 5.17 8.71 -14.61
CA SER A 10 4.49 9.46 -13.55
C SER A 10 4.60 8.70 -12.22
N GLY A 11 4.94 9.41 -11.15
CA GLY A 11 5.00 8.89 -9.78
C GLY A 11 3.64 8.51 -9.20
N GLY A 12 3.58 8.34 -7.88
CA GLY A 12 2.35 8.16 -7.12
C GLY A 12 1.43 9.37 -7.22
N TYR A 13 0.16 9.18 -6.83
CA TYR A 13 -0.81 10.26 -6.80
C TYR A 13 -0.83 10.89 -5.40
N THR A 14 -0.57 12.18 -5.33
CA THR A 14 -0.69 12.98 -4.11
C THR A 14 -1.51 14.22 -4.42
N ASP A 15 -2.48 14.54 -3.56
CA ASP A 15 -3.33 15.72 -3.73
C ASP A 15 -3.92 16.16 -2.38
N ILE A 16 -4.17 17.46 -2.22
CA ILE A 16 -4.79 18.06 -1.05
C ILE A 16 -6.10 18.72 -1.45
N PHE A 17 -7.21 18.11 -1.05
CA PHE A 17 -8.56 18.61 -1.37
C PHE A 17 -9.06 19.67 -0.39
N HIS A 18 -8.60 19.63 0.87
CA HIS A 18 -9.05 20.53 1.90
C HIS A 18 -7.88 21.02 2.76
N GLN A 19 -7.81 22.35 2.90
CA GLN A 19 -6.86 23.02 3.79
C GLN A 19 -7.59 23.56 5.02
N GLY A 20 -6.94 23.52 6.18
CA GLY A 20 -7.45 24.02 7.44
C GLY A 20 -7.61 22.94 8.50
N VAL A 21 -8.29 23.29 9.62
CA VAL A 21 -8.50 22.36 10.71
C VAL A 21 -9.71 21.49 10.44
N VAL A 22 -9.50 20.17 10.41
CA VAL A 22 -10.56 19.17 10.27
C VAL A 22 -10.63 18.39 11.58
N LYS A 23 -11.82 18.36 12.22
CA LYS A 23 -11.96 17.84 13.59
C LYS A 23 -11.84 16.33 13.75
N ARG A 24 -12.10 15.57 12.69
CA ARG A 24 -12.05 14.10 12.73
C ARG A 24 -11.63 13.58 11.39
N ILE A 25 -10.55 12.84 11.37
CA ILE A 25 -9.99 12.25 10.15
C ILE A 25 -9.67 10.78 10.42
N LEU A 26 -10.05 9.92 9.49
CA LEU A 26 -9.55 8.56 9.37
C LEU A 26 -8.50 8.51 8.26
N TYR A 27 -7.47 7.71 8.46
CA TYR A 27 -6.46 7.41 7.46
C TYR A 27 -6.51 5.92 7.13
N CYS A 28 -6.83 5.59 5.90
CA CYS A 28 -6.72 4.24 5.39
C CYS A 28 -5.54 4.13 4.40
N ASP A 29 -4.81 3.03 4.51
CA ASP A 29 -3.59 2.75 3.75
C ASP A 29 -3.70 1.41 3.03
N VAL A 30 -3.17 1.34 1.81
CA VAL A 30 -3.08 0.08 1.07
C VAL A 30 -1.82 -0.67 1.49
N GLN A 31 -2.00 -1.87 2.01
CA GLN A 31 -0.89 -2.70 2.49
C GLN A 31 0.14 -2.98 1.38
N SER A 32 1.29 -2.31 1.43
CA SER A 32 2.37 -2.45 0.43
C SER A 32 1.83 -2.30 -1.01
N LEU A 33 1.25 -1.13 -1.34
CA LEU A 33 0.52 -0.88 -2.60
C LEU A 33 1.25 -1.41 -3.84
N TYR A 34 2.46 -0.93 -4.13
CA TYR A 34 3.18 -1.32 -5.36
C TYR A 34 3.57 -2.80 -5.39
N PRO A 35 4.12 -3.39 -4.33
CA PRO A 35 4.35 -4.83 -4.26
C PRO A 35 3.09 -5.67 -4.46
N SER A 36 1.98 -5.23 -3.89
CA SER A 36 0.68 -5.91 -4.06
C SER A 36 0.20 -5.83 -5.50
N ILE A 37 0.35 -4.66 -6.16
CA ILE A 37 0.05 -4.49 -7.59
C ILE A 37 0.93 -5.39 -8.45
N ILE A 38 2.25 -5.42 -8.21
CA ILE A 38 3.20 -6.27 -8.96
C ILE A 38 2.72 -7.73 -8.97
N LEU A 39 2.37 -8.27 -7.81
CA LEU A 39 1.94 -9.66 -7.69
C LEU A 39 0.53 -9.90 -8.24
N THR A 40 -0.44 -9.04 -7.90
CA THR A 40 -1.85 -9.20 -8.27
C THR A 40 -2.05 -9.10 -9.79
N PHE A 41 -1.43 -8.11 -10.42
CA PHE A 41 -1.58 -7.85 -11.85
C PHE A 41 -0.45 -8.46 -12.70
N LYS A 42 0.50 -9.15 -12.06
CA LYS A 42 1.64 -9.81 -12.71
C LYS A 42 2.49 -8.85 -13.54
N TYR A 43 2.70 -7.64 -13.02
CA TYR A 43 3.59 -6.66 -13.63
C TYR A 43 5.05 -6.97 -13.26
N LEU A 44 5.52 -8.11 -13.77
CA LEU A 44 6.84 -8.67 -13.49
C LEU A 44 7.86 -8.20 -14.53
N PRO A 45 9.15 -8.07 -14.16
CA PRO A 45 10.19 -7.72 -15.13
C PRO A 45 10.35 -8.80 -16.19
N LYS A 46 10.49 -8.41 -17.45
CA LYS A 46 10.67 -9.32 -18.60
C LYS A 46 11.91 -10.19 -18.47
N THR A 47 12.91 -9.73 -17.73
CA THR A 47 14.15 -10.47 -17.46
C THR A 47 14.02 -11.56 -16.40
N ASP A 48 12.90 -11.61 -15.67
CA ASP A 48 12.65 -12.61 -14.62
C ASP A 48 12.15 -13.95 -15.18
N VAL A 49 12.92 -14.53 -16.12
CA VAL A 49 12.56 -15.81 -16.78
C VAL A 49 12.45 -16.97 -15.79
N LEU A 50 13.23 -16.96 -14.72
CA LEU A 50 13.22 -17.98 -13.68
C LEU A 50 12.24 -17.70 -12.55
N GLN A 51 11.45 -16.63 -12.63
CA GLN A 51 10.51 -16.17 -11.62
C GLN A 51 11.14 -15.94 -10.22
N ILE A 52 12.44 -15.61 -10.17
CA ILE A 52 13.17 -15.34 -8.92
C ILE A 52 12.64 -14.08 -8.25
N PHE A 53 12.47 -13.00 -9.00
CA PHE A 53 11.93 -11.73 -8.51
C PHE A 53 10.53 -11.94 -7.90
N LYS A 54 9.66 -12.65 -8.62
CA LYS A 54 8.31 -12.97 -8.17
C LYS A 54 8.32 -13.79 -6.89
N SER A 55 9.02 -14.93 -6.90
CA SER A 55 9.06 -15.87 -5.76
C SER A 55 9.64 -15.22 -4.52
N LEU A 56 10.71 -14.44 -4.67
CA LEU A 56 11.31 -13.72 -3.54
C LEU A 56 10.35 -12.68 -2.95
N LEU A 57 9.60 -11.96 -3.78
CA LEU A 57 8.61 -10.98 -3.32
C LEU A 57 7.45 -11.67 -2.58
N GLU A 58 6.97 -12.81 -3.08
CA GLU A 58 5.94 -13.63 -2.43
C GLU A 58 6.42 -14.13 -1.06
N ASP A 59 7.62 -14.72 -1.00
CA ASP A 59 8.22 -15.23 0.23
C ASP A 59 8.41 -14.12 1.29
N LEU A 60 8.91 -12.96 0.89
CA LEU A 60 9.09 -11.82 1.80
C LEU A 60 7.75 -11.31 2.35
N LYS A 61 6.69 -11.28 1.54
CA LYS A 61 5.33 -10.93 2.01
C LYS A 61 4.85 -11.95 3.04
N ASP A 62 5.03 -13.23 2.78
CA ASP A 62 4.64 -14.30 3.70
C ASP A 62 5.43 -14.25 5.01
N PHE A 63 6.74 -14.03 4.94
CA PHE A 63 7.59 -13.86 6.13
C PHE A 63 7.15 -12.65 6.96
N ARG A 64 6.83 -11.53 6.32
CA ARG A 64 6.30 -10.35 7.01
C ARG A 64 4.99 -10.66 7.72
N LEU A 65 4.04 -11.32 7.06
CA LEU A 65 2.76 -11.70 7.66
C LEU A 65 2.94 -12.64 8.86
N LYS A 66 3.85 -13.61 8.76
CA LYS A 66 4.20 -14.50 9.89
C LYS A 66 4.80 -13.71 11.05
N ALA A 67 5.77 -12.82 10.77
CA ALA A 67 6.39 -11.98 11.80
C ALA A 67 5.35 -11.07 12.48
N LYS A 68 4.44 -10.44 11.70
CA LYS A 68 3.34 -9.60 12.22
C LYS A 68 2.45 -10.38 13.20
N LYS A 69 2.05 -11.61 12.85
CA LYS A 69 1.28 -12.48 13.76
C LYS A 69 2.04 -12.83 15.03
N MET A 70 3.36 -13.00 14.94
CA MET A 70 4.19 -13.32 16.12
C MET A 70 4.39 -12.12 17.06
N VAL A 71 4.24 -10.89 16.58
CA VAL A 71 4.17 -9.70 17.46
C VAL A 71 2.96 -9.82 18.40
N ASP A 72 1.79 -10.19 17.87
CA ASP A 72 0.57 -10.28 18.66
C ASP A 72 0.61 -11.46 19.66
N THR A 73 1.18 -12.58 19.24
CA THR A 73 1.24 -13.82 20.02
C THR A 73 2.49 -13.97 20.90
N GLY A 74 3.47 -13.08 20.78
CA GLY A 74 4.72 -13.10 21.54
C GLY A 74 4.49 -13.09 23.06
N LYS A 75 5.18 -14.00 23.77
CA LYS A 75 5.01 -14.21 25.22
C LYS A 75 5.77 -13.19 26.04
N THR A 76 6.86 -12.67 25.54
CA THR A 76 7.72 -11.71 26.22
C THR A 76 7.83 -10.40 25.46
N LYS A 77 8.16 -9.32 26.18
CA LYS A 77 8.40 -8.01 25.55
C LYS A 77 9.56 -8.08 24.53
N ALA A 78 10.58 -8.86 24.82
CA ALA A 78 11.74 -9.04 23.96
C ALA A 78 11.36 -9.75 22.64
N GLU A 79 10.54 -10.81 22.72
CA GLU A 79 10.00 -11.47 21.52
C GLU A 79 9.16 -10.54 20.67
N LYS A 80 8.25 -9.79 21.26
CA LYS A 80 7.42 -8.81 20.54
C LYS A 80 8.29 -7.76 19.83
N MET A 81 9.28 -7.21 20.52
CA MET A 81 10.21 -6.24 19.91
C MET A 81 11.02 -6.85 18.77
N TYR A 82 11.48 -8.09 18.91
CA TYR A 82 12.22 -8.80 17.86
C TYR A 82 11.37 -8.99 16.61
N PHE A 83 10.14 -9.52 16.75
CA PHE A 83 9.25 -9.75 15.61
C PHE A 83 8.74 -8.44 14.98
N ASP A 84 8.58 -7.38 15.77
CA ASP A 84 8.24 -6.06 15.24
C ASP A 84 9.38 -5.46 14.41
N ALA A 85 10.62 -5.55 14.88
CA ALA A 85 11.79 -5.17 14.09
C ALA A 85 11.93 -6.00 12.81
N LEU A 86 11.67 -7.31 12.91
CA LEU A 86 11.73 -8.23 11.75
C LEU A 86 10.67 -7.91 10.70
N GLN A 87 9.39 -7.72 11.09
CA GLN A 87 8.34 -7.37 10.14
C GLN A 87 8.57 -6.00 9.50
N SER A 88 9.15 -5.05 10.24
CA SER A 88 9.52 -3.74 9.73
C SER A 88 10.66 -3.84 8.70
N THR A 89 11.64 -4.69 8.94
CA THR A 89 12.72 -4.98 7.98
C THR A 89 12.17 -5.59 6.69
N PHE A 90 11.27 -6.57 6.79
CA PHE A 90 10.62 -7.14 5.62
C PHE A 90 9.77 -6.10 4.86
N LYS A 91 9.10 -5.17 5.56
CA LYS A 91 8.36 -4.07 4.91
C LYS A 91 9.28 -3.23 4.02
N ILE A 92 10.47 -2.88 4.52
CA ILE A 92 11.45 -2.10 3.75
C ILE A 92 11.92 -2.88 2.51
N LEU A 93 12.27 -4.16 2.67
CA LEU A 93 12.71 -5.02 1.58
C LEU A 93 11.61 -5.15 0.51
N ILE A 94 10.38 -5.45 0.90
CA ILE A 94 9.22 -5.58 0.01
C ILE A 94 9.01 -4.30 -0.80
N ASN A 95 9.03 -3.14 -0.14
CA ASN A 95 8.80 -1.86 -0.81
C ASN A 95 9.94 -1.48 -1.77
N SER A 96 11.16 -1.96 -1.53
CA SER A 96 12.30 -1.72 -2.44
C SER A 96 12.17 -2.41 -3.80
N PHE A 97 11.34 -3.44 -3.93
CA PHE A 97 11.13 -4.16 -5.20
C PHE A 97 10.63 -3.27 -6.33
N TYR A 98 9.70 -2.36 -6.02
CA TYR A 98 9.24 -1.38 -7.01
C TYR A 98 10.38 -0.46 -7.46
N GLY A 99 11.16 0.10 -6.52
CA GLY A 99 12.32 0.92 -6.85
C GLY A 99 13.35 0.19 -7.71
N TYR A 100 13.49 -1.12 -7.49
CA TYR A 100 14.40 -1.94 -8.29
C TYR A 100 13.95 -2.11 -9.75
N LEU A 101 12.65 -2.13 -10.03
CA LEU A 101 12.13 -2.10 -11.42
C LEU A 101 12.56 -0.84 -12.17
N GLY A 102 12.62 0.31 -11.49
CA GLY A 102 13.05 1.59 -12.05
C GLY A 102 14.57 1.84 -11.99
N PHE A 103 15.37 0.89 -11.48
CA PHE A 103 16.80 1.07 -11.33
C PHE A 103 17.55 0.62 -12.59
N THR A 104 18.08 1.58 -13.35
CA THR A 104 18.71 1.37 -14.67
C THR A 104 19.77 0.27 -14.69
N TYR A 105 20.56 0.12 -13.62
CA TYR A 105 21.63 -0.86 -13.52
C TYR A 105 21.20 -2.19 -12.89
N GLY A 106 19.93 -2.33 -12.54
CA GLY A 106 19.39 -3.54 -11.94
C GLY A 106 19.18 -4.64 -12.97
N HIS A 107 19.44 -5.89 -12.57
CA HIS A 107 19.19 -7.06 -13.45
C HIS A 107 17.70 -7.20 -13.81
N PHE A 108 16.82 -6.83 -12.88
CA PHE A 108 15.35 -6.86 -13.06
C PHE A 108 14.78 -5.49 -13.45
N SER A 109 15.59 -4.57 -14.00
CA SER A 109 15.11 -3.27 -14.46
C SER A 109 14.09 -3.44 -15.60
N ASP A 110 12.89 -2.90 -15.41
CA ASP A 110 11.82 -2.86 -16.42
C ASP A 110 10.94 -1.63 -16.21
N PHE A 111 11.27 -0.55 -16.94
CA PHE A 111 10.55 0.73 -16.83
C PHE A 111 9.09 0.63 -17.28
N ASP A 112 8.77 -0.27 -18.23
CA ASP A 112 7.39 -0.48 -18.67
C ASP A 112 6.58 -1.16 -17.56
N ALA A 113 7.18 -2.11 -16.83
CA ALA A 113 6.55 -2.71 -15.66
C ALA A 113 6.37 -1.68 -14.54
N ALA A 114 7.38 -0.86 -14.25
CA ALA A 114 7.30 0.21 -13.24
C ALA A 114 6.19 1.22 -13.56
N ASP A 115 6.07 1.66 -14.81
CA ASP A 115 5.01 2.58 -15.27
C ASP A 115 3.61 1.98 -15.11
N LYS A 116 3.44 0.70 -15.45
CA LYS A 116 2.17 -0.02 -15.23
C LYS A 116 1.80 -0.09 -13.76
N VAL A 117 2.78 -0.31 -12.87
CA VAL A 117 2.56 -0.37 -11.43
C VAL A 117 2.04 0.96 -10.90
N THR A 118 2.68 2.08 -11.23
CA THR A 118 2.22 3.41 -10.78
C THR A 118 0.91 3.82 -11.40
N THR A 119 0.70 3.53 -12.68
CA THR A 119 -0.57 3.80 -13.35
C THR A 119 -1.71 3.04 -12.68
N LYS A 120 -1.51 1.74 -12.38
CA LYS A 120 -2.51 0.94 -11.66
C LYS A 120 -2.71 1.44 -10.23
N GLY A 121 -1.66 1.89 -9.56
CA GLY A 121 -1.75 2.51 -8.23
C GLY A 121 -2.67 3.74 -8.24
N ARG A 122 -2.48 4.65 -9.20
CA ARG A 122 -3.36 5.82 -9.37
C ARG A 122 -4.82 5.44 -9.63
N GLU A 123 -5.05 4.44 -10.49
CA GLU A 123 -6.41 3.95 -10.76
C GLU A 123 -7.10 3.39 -9.50
N LEU A 124 -6.37 2.61 -8.69
CA LEU A 124 -6.90 2.06 -7.44
C LEU A 124 -7.23 3.16 -6.43
N ILE A 125 -6.33 4.12 -6.24
CA ILE A 125 -6.57 5.27 -5.36
C ILE A 125 -7.79 6.08 -5.84
N GLN A 126 -7.92 6.31 -7.15
CA GLN A 126 -9.09 7.02 -7.70
C GLN A 126 -10.40 6.24 -7.46
N THR A 127 -10.36 4.91 -7.55
CA THR A 127 -11.52 4.05 -7.20
C THR A 127 -11.90 4.22 -5.73
N MET A 128 -10.91 4.25 -4.83
CA MET A 128 -11.15 4.50 -3.39
C MET A 128 -11.77 5.88 -3.15
N VAL A 129 -11.25 6.93 -3.80
CA VAL A 129 -11.80 8.30 -3.70
C VAL A 129 -13.26 8.31 -4.11
N THR A 130 -13.57 7.78 -5.28
CA THR A 130 -14.94 7.73 -5.80
C THR A 130 -15.88 7.01 -4.84
N TRP A 131 -15.47 5.84 -4.34
CA TRP A 131 -16.28 5.10 -3.37
C TRP A 131 -16.49 5.87 -2.06
N LEU A 132 -15.45 6.53 -1.54
CA LEU A 132 -15.57 7.36 -0.33
C LEU A 132 -16.56 8.51 -0.53
N GLU A 133 -16.48 9.21 -1.65
CA GLU A 133 -17.38 10.33 -1.99
C GLU A 133 -18.84 9.83 -2.15
N ASP A 134 -19.05 8.70 -2.84
CA ASP A 134 -20.37 8.08 -3.00
C ASP A 134 -20.98 7.62 -1.66
N ASN A 135 -20.13 7.33 -0.66
CA ASN A 135 -20.54 6.98 0.71
C ASN A 135 -20.55 8.19 1.67
N ASN A 136 -20.66 9.41 1.15
CA ASN A 136 -20.75 10.65 1.91
C ASN A 136 -19.53 10.96 2.80
N CYS A 137 -18.36 10.47 2.43
CA CYS A 137 -17.10 10.89 3.04
C CYS A 137 -16.60 12.18 2.38
N LYS A 138 -15.85 12.96 3.15
CA LYS A 138 -15.10 14.08 2.62
C LYS A 138 -13.63 13.70 2.55
N VAL A 139 -13.11 13.52 1.33
CA VAL A 139 -11.68 13.28 1.13
C VAL A 139 -10.91 14.56 1.46
N VAL A 140 -9.85 14.43 2.26
CA VAL A 140 -9.02 15.56 2.72
C VAL A 140 -7.71 15.59 1.97
N GLU A 141 -7.00 14.45 1.93
CA GLU A 141 -5.68 14.34 1.32
C GLU A 141 -5.47 12.93 0.80
N ILE A 142 -4.71 12.83 -0.29
CA ILE A 142 -4.18 11.57 -0.83
C ILE A 142 -2.66 11.60 -0.71
N ASP A 143 -2.09 10.55 -0.14
CA ASP A 143 -0.64 10.36 -0.04
C ASP A 143 -0.25 9.00 -0.61
N THR A 144 0.02 8.98 -1.91
CA THR A 144 0.54 7.86 -2.71
C THR A 144 -0.17 6.51 -2.54
N ASP A 145 -0.28 5.97 -1.34
CA ASP A 145 -0.81 4.65 -0.97
C ASP A 145 -1.93 4.71 0.07
N GLY A 146 -2.29 5.91 0.53
CA GLY A 146 -3.32 6.12 1.53
C GLY A 146 -4.17 7.36 1.31
N ILE A 147 -5.32 7.38 1.98
CA ILE A 147 -6.29 8.48 1.90
C ILE A 147 -6.71 8.93 3.29
N TYR A 148 -6.62 10.24 3.52
CA TYR A 148 -7.18 10.92 4.68
C TYR A 148 -8.60 11.38 4.36
N PHE A 149 -9.57 11.01 5.15
CA PHE A 149 -10.97 11.37 4.93
C PHE A 149 -11.76 11.57 6.22
N VAL A 150 -12.80 12.38 6.13
CA VAL A 150 -13.80 12.52 7.18
C VAL A 150 -14.89 11.48 6.94
N PRO A 151 -15.13 10.56 7.87
CA PRO A 151 -16.21 9.59 7.74
C PRO A 151 -17.58 10.25 7.88
N PRO A 152 -18.66 9.61 7.41
CA PRO A 152 -20.03 10.08 7.59
C PRO A 152 -20.39 10.18 9.10
N GLU A 153 -21.36 11.02 9.42
CA GLU A 153 -21.74 11.30 10.83
C GLU A 153 -22.31 10.09 11.59
N ASN A 154 -22.86 9.12 10.89
CA ASN A 154 -23.42 7.88 11.46
C ASN A 154 -22.34 6.87 11.86
N ILE A 155 -21.11 7.01 11.40
CA ILE A 155 -19.98 6.15 11.76
C ILE A 155 -19.19 6.84 12.86
N ARG A 156 -19.31 6.36 14.11
CA ARG A 156 -18.70 7.01 15.29
C ARG A 156 -17.89 6.08 16.17
N LYS A 157 -18.18 4.77 16.14
CA LYS A 157 -17.52 3.77 16.96
C LYS A 157 -16.37 3.12 16.23
N ASP A 158 -15.37 2.70 16.96
CA ASP A 158 -14.18 2.06 16.39
C ASP A 158 -14.52 0.83 15.54
N GLU A 159 -15.46 0.00 15.98
CA GLU A 159 -15.93 -1.17 15.22
C GLU A 159 -16.64 -0.78 13.91
N GLU A 160 -17.37 0.34 13.90
CA GLU A 160 -18.04 0.87 12.71
C GLU A 160 -17.03 1.42 11.71
N GLU A 161 -15.99 2.09 12.22
CA GLU A 161 -14.88 2.62 11.41
C GLU A 161 -14.07 1.50 10.75
N GLU A 162 -13.73 0.46 11.50
CA GLU A 162 -13.02 -0.71 10.99
C GLU A 162 -13.85 -1.45 9.92
N LYS A 163 -15.15 -1.66 10.20
CA LYS A 163 -16.07 -2.27 9.24
C LYS A 163 -16.19 -1.44 7.96
N PHE A 164 -16.28 -0.12 8.08
CA PHE A 164 -16.36 0.79 6.94
C PHE A 164 -15.11 0.71 6.03
N VAL A 165 -13.92 0.69 6.64
CA VAL A 165 -12.67 0.50 5.89
C VAL A 165 -12.58 -0.90 5.30
N GLN A 166 -13.14 -1.92 5.98
CA GLN A 166 -13.23 -3.28 5.41
C GLN A 166 -14.15 -3.32 4.19
N GLU A 167 -15.29 -2.65 4.21
CA GLU A 167 -16.19 -2.52 3.05
C GLU A 167 -15.50 -1.85 1.86
N LEU A 168 -14.70 -0.81 2.10
CA LEU A 168 -13.85 -0.20 1.08
C LEU A 168 -12.77 -1.19 0.58
N SER A 169 -12.18 -1.98 1.46
CA SER A 169 -11.20 -3.00 1.09
C SER A 169 -11.82 -4.10 0.21
N ASP A 170 -13.07 -4.47 0.48
CA ASP A 170 -13.76 -5.57 -0.21
C ASP A 170 -14.09 -5.23 -1.68
N ILE A 171 -14.17 -3.96 -2.05
CA ILE A 171 -14.33 -3.55 -3.46
C ILE A 171 -13.02 -3.57 -4.25
N MET A 172 -11.88 -3.71 -3.58
CA MET A 172 -10.59 -3.78 -4.25
C MET A 172 -10.37 -5.16 -4.90
N PRO A 173 -9.53 -5.23 -5.94
CA PRO A 173 -9.13 -6.52 -6.51
C PRO A 173 -8.49 -7.44 -5.46
N THR A 174 -8.76 -8.74 -5.55
CA THR A 174 -8.16 -9.74 -4.67
C THR A 174 -6.63 -9.60 -4.63
N GLY A 175 -6.07 -9.47 -3.44
CA GLY A 175 -4.63 -9.23 -3.22
C GLY A 175 -4.27 -7.78 -2.94
N ILE A 176 -5.22 -6.85 -3.08
CA ILE A 176 -5.09 -5.44 -2.66
C ILE A 176 -5.94 -5.27 -1.39
N ASN A 177 -5.29 -5.07 -0.25
CA ASN A 177 -5.96 -4.96 1.04
C ASN A 177 -5.69 -3.59 1.66
N LEU A 178 -6.74 -3.03 2.27
CA LEU A 178 -6.62 -1.80 3.04
C LEU A 178 -6.58 -2.10 4.54
N GLU A 179 -5.99 -1.18 5.28
CA GLU A 179 -6.07 -1.17 6.73
C GLU A 179 -6.39 0.26 7.22
N LEU A 180 -7.11 0.35 8.34
CA LEU A 180 -7.30 1.61 9.06
C LEU A 180 -6.00 1.90 9.81
N ALA A 181 -5.18 2.78 9.24
CA ALA A 181 -3.82 3.03 9.70
C ALA A 181 -3.73 4.20 10.70
N GLY A 182 -4.74 5.07 10.75
CA GLY A 182 -4.73 6.20 11.66
C GLY A 182 -6.11 6.80 11.94
N LYS A 183 -6.26 7.35 13.15
CA LYS A 183 -7.44 8.09 13.61
C LYS A 183 -6.95 9.39 14.25
N TYR A 184 -7.38 10.51 13.71
CA TYR A 184 -6.96 11.84 14.16
C TYR A 184 -8.18 12.62 14.63
N LYS A 185 -8.11 13.19 15.83
CA LYS A 185 -9.12 14.10 16.41
C LYS A 185 -8.41 15.37 16.81
N SER A 186 -8.96 16.52 16.45
CA SER A 186 -8.57 17.81 17.04
C SER A 186 -9.53 18.12 18.16
N ASP A 187 -8.99 18.44 19.30
CA ASP A 187 -9.76 18.96 20.44
C ASP A 187 -10.33 20.34 20.16
#